data_31a0023efb9b9a050504f148579885cc
#
_entry.id   31a0023efb9b9a050504f148579885cc
#
_cell.length_a   1.000
_cell.length_b   1.000
_cell.length_c   1.000
_cell.angle_alpha   90.00
_cell.angle_beta   90.00
_cell.angle_gamma   90.00
#
_symmetry.space_group_name_H-M   'P 1'
#
loop_
_entity.id
_entity.type
_entity.pdbx_description
1 polymer ?
#
loop_
_entity_poly.entity_id
_entity_poly.type
_entity_poly.pdbx_seq_one_letter_code
_entity_poly.pdbx_strand_id
1 'polypeptide(L)'
;MIGNTVKFKDYCDEIYTATVVDIFSDKFDDVKWMIIGDGEVSRPHYWSKKTNTYRPVKDKDMDTVFLEVESSRGKTDFILLKEVLS
;
A
#
# COMPACT_ATOMS: atom_id res chain seq x y z
N MET A 1 4.31 2.15 -6.67
CA MET A 1 3.40 1.12 -6.11
C MET A 1 2.18 0.93 -7.00
N ILE A 2 1.45 1.99 -7.36
CA ILE A 2 0.32 1.88 -8.29
C ILE A 2 0.80 1.42 -9.64
N GLY A 3 0.14 0.41 -10.22
CA GLY A 3 0.54 -0.21 -11.48
C GLY A 3 1.50 -1.38 -11.33
N ASN A 4 2.10 -1.56 -10.16
CA ASN A 4 3.00 -2.68 -9.90
C ASN A 4 2.22 -3.96 -9.58
N THR A 5 2.80 -5.09 -9.94
CA THR A 5 2.27 -6.40 -9.58
C THR A 5 2.80 -6.80 -8.20
N VAL A 6 1.91 -7.26 -7.35
CA VAL A 6 2.26 -7.74 -6.01
C VAL A 6 1.78 -9.16 -5.81
N LYS A 7 2.41 -9.86 -4.87
CA LYS A 7 2.02 -11.21 -4.45
C LYS A 7 1.51 -11.18 -3.03
N PHE A 8 0.47 -11.92 -2.78
CA PHE A 8 -0.10 -12.06 -1.43
C PHE A 8 -0.73 -13.43 -1.25
N LYS A 9 -0.89 -13.84 -0.01
CA LYS A 9 -1.58 -15.08 0.33
C LYS A 9 -3.02 -14.80 0.73
N ASP A 10 -3.93 -15.67 0.31
CA ASP A 10 -5.28 -15.65 0.82
C ASP A 10 -5.40 -16.50 2.10
N TYR A 11 -6.61 -16.60 2.62
CA TYR A 11 -6.86 -17.38 3.84
C TYR A 11 -6.70 -18.90 3.64
N CYS A 12 -6.58 -19.37 2.40
CA CYS A 12 -6.32 -20.78 2.06
C CYS A 12 -4.84 -21.05 1.80
N ASP A 13 -3.95 -20.10 2.11
CA ASP A 13 -2.51 -20.16 1.85
C ASP A 13 -2.13 -20.23 0.37
N GLU A 14 -3.05 -19.93 -0.52
CA GLU A 14 -2.75 -19.83 -1.94
C GLU A 14 -2.16 -18.46 -2.27
N ILE A 15 -1.14 -18.46 -3.14
CA ILE A 15 -0.46 -17.24 -3.55
C ILE A 15 -1.12 -16.70 -4.81
N TYR A 16 -1.52 -15.44 -4.76
CA TYR A 16 -2.08 -14.71 -5.89
C TYR A 16 -1.19 -13.57 -6.31
N THR A 17 -1.31 -13.20 -7.58
CA THR A 17 -0.71 -11.98 -8.09
C THR A 17 -1.81 -11.04 -8.57
N ALA A 18 -1.60 -9.75 -8.33
CA ALA A 18 -2.54 -8.73 -8.77
C ALA A 18 -1.82 -7.41 -8.98
N THR A 19 -2.44 -6.50 -9.71
CA THR A 19 -1.90 -5.17 -9.97
C THR A 19 -2.48 -4.19 -8.96
N VAL A 20 -1.63 -3.38 -8.35
CA VAL A 20 -2.07 -2.34 -7.42
C VAL A 20 -2.71 -1.20 -8.21
N VAL A 21 -3.94 -0.85 -7.88
CA VAL A 21 -4.68 0.24 -8.52
C VAL A 21 -4.87 1.44 -7.61
N ASP A 22 -4.78 1.24 -6.31
CA ASP A 22 -4.87 2.35 -5.34
C ASP A 22 -4.20 1.97 -4.02
N ILE A 23 -3.88 2.99 -3.22
CA ILE A 23 -3.37 2.83 -1.86
C ILE A 23 -4.10 3.81 -0.95
N PHE A 24 -4.50 3.35 0.22
CA PHE A 24 -5.21 4.20 1.18
C PHE A 24 -5.02 3.69 2.60
N SER A 25 -5.49 4.47 3.57
CA SER A 25 -5.47 4.11 4.99
C SER A 25 -6.82 4.46 5.61
N ASP A 26 -7.23 3.68 6.60
CA ASP A 26 -8.42 4.00 7.39
C ASP A 26 -8.11 5.00 8.53
N LYS A 27 -6.84 5.33 8.73
CA LYS A 27 -6.40 6.25 9.77
C LYS A 27 -5.94 7.60 9.21
N PHE A 28 -5.33 7.61 8.03
CA PHE A 28 -4.72 8.80 7.44
C PHE A 28 -5.38 9.17 6.12
N ASP A 29 -5.38 10.48 5.82
CA ASP A 29 -5.88 11.01 4.56
C ASP A 29 -4.77 11.06 3.51
N ASP A 30 -5.16 10.94 2.24
CA ASP A 30 -4.29 11.16 1.08
C ASP A 30 -2.97 10.40 1.17
N VAL A 31 -3.08 9.09 1.33
CA VAL A 31 -1.90 8.21 1.40
C VAL A 31 -1.33 8.01 0.01
N LYS A 32 -0.02 8.19 -0.13
CA LYS A 32 0.72 7.96 -1.37
C LYS A 32 1.99 7.17 -1.08
N TRP A 33 2.37 6.35 -2.05
CA TRP A 33 3.66 5.67 -2.00
C TRP A 33 4.74 6.61 -2.50
N MET A 34 5.71 6.91 -1.66
CA MET A 34 6.78 7.85 -1.99
C MET A 34 8.15 7.23 -1.75
N ILE A 35 9.10 7.64 -2.59
CA ILE A 35 10.51 7.29 -2.43
C ILE A 35 11.18 8.49 -1.79
N ILE A 36 11.88 8.25 -0.68
CA ILE A 36 12.56 9.31 0.06
C ILE A 36 14.07 9.12 -0.07
N GLY A 37 14.76 10.24 -0.32
CA GLY A 37 16.20 10.25 -0.44
C GLY A 37 16.68 9.63 -1.73
N ASP A 38 17.95 9.33 -1.81
CA ASP A 38 18.62 8.82 -3.01
C ASP A 38 18.31 7.33 -3.24
N GLY A 39 17.03 7.02 -3.40
CA GLY A 39 16.59 5.67 -3.73
C GLY A 39 16.56 4.70 -2.57
N GLU A 40 16.64 5.17 -1.35
CA GLU A 40 16.85 4.26 -0.23
C GLU A 40 15.60 3.72 0.40
N VAL A 41 14.55 4.52 0.60
CA VAL A 41 13.37 4.05 1.29
C VAL A 41 12.12 4.43 0.52
N SER A 42 11.42 3.41 0.07
CA SER A 42 10.11 3.55 -0.52
C SER A 42 9.08 3.13 0.53
N ARG A 43 8.17 4.02 0.90
CA ARG A 43 7.14 3.69 1.87
C ARG A 43 5.93 4.62 1.71
N PRO A 44 4.77 4.22 2.29
CA PRO A 44 3.59 5.07 2.23
C PRO A 44 3.78 6.32 3.08
N HIS A 45 3.23 7.42 2.58
CA HIS A 45 3.18 8.72 3.25
C HIS A 45 1.74 9.19 3.29
N TYR A 46 1.42 9.98 4.29
CA TYR A 46 0.11 10.60 4.44
C TYR A 46 0.24 12.13 4.47
N TRP A 47 -0.81 12.83 4.08
CA TRP A 47 -0.82 14.27 4.17
C TRP A 47 -1.09 14.71 5.60
N SER A 48 -0.16 15.47 6.18
CA SER A 48 -0.30 16.02 7.52
C SER A 48 -0.74 17.48 7.43
N LYS A 49 -1.96 17.75 7.87
CA LYS A 49 -2.47 19.13 7.96
C LYS A 49 -1.72 19.95 8.98
N LYS A 50 -1.20 19.31 10.00
CA LYS A 50 -0.45 19.95 11.09
C LYS A 50 0.86 20.56 10.59
N THR A 51 1.58 19.84 9.74
CA THR A 51 2.86 20.28 9.17
C THR A 51 2.74 20.78 7.75
N ASN A 52 1.59 20.60 7.11
CA ASN A 52 1.33 20.96 5.72
C ASN A 52 2.32 20.30 4.77
N THR A 53 2.68 19.04 5.05
CA THR A 53 3.59 18.24 4.25
C THR A 53 3.19 16.77 4.30
N TYR A 54 3.75 15.96 3.38
CA TYR A 54 3.66 14.51 3.47
C TYR A 54 4.63 13.99 4.53
N ARG A 55 4.14 13.08 5.36
CA ARG A 55 4.92 12.46 6.42
C ARG A 55 4.91 10.94 6.24
N PRO A 56 6.03 10.25 6.53
CA PRO A 56 6.05 8.79 6.41
C PRO A 56 5.12 8.13 7.42
N VAL A 57 4.41 7.10 6.97
CA VAL A 57 3.63 6.26 7.88
C VAL A 57 4.61 5.45 8.71
N LYS A 58 4.48 5.52 10.03
CA LYS A 58 5.37 4.81 10.96
C LYS A 58 5.07 3.32 10.95
N ASP A 59 6.04 2.50 11.32
CA ASP A 59 5.89 1.05 11.33
C ASP A 59 4.69 0.58 12.17
N LYS A 60 4.42 1.25 13.28
CA LYS A 60 3.27 0.93 14.14
C LYS A 60 1.93 1.16 13.46
N ASP A 61 1.88 1.99 12.42
CA ASP A 61 0.66 2.34 11.70
C ASP A 61 0.55 1.66 10.33
N MET A 62 1.52 0.84 9.96
CA MET A 62 1.52 0.15 8.66
C MET A 62 0.36 -0.83 8.52
N ASP A 63 -0.19 -1.32 9.61
CA ASP A 63 -1.36 -2.19 9.60
C ASP A 63 -2.66 -1.44 9.26
N THR A 64 -2.62 -0.12 9.14
CA THR A 64 -3.76 0.68 8.70
C THR A 64 -3.75 0.97 7.21
N VAL A 65 -2.70 0.55 6.50
CA VAL A 65 -2.53 0.84 5.07
C VAL A 65 -3.03 -0.34 4.24
N PHE A 66 -3.90 -0.03 3.29
CA PHE A 66 -4.53 -1.01 2.40
C PHE A 66 -4.16 -0.74 0.96
N LEU A 67 -4.12 -1.80 0.18
CA LEU A 67 -4.00 -1.72 -1.27
C LEU A 67 -5.29 -2.21 -1.91
N GLU A 68 -5.80 -1.46 -2.89
CA GLU A 68 -6.78 -1.98 -3.81
C GLU A 68 -6.02 -2.63 -4.96
N VAL A 69 -6.32 -3.87 -5.23
CA VAL A 69 -5.62 -4.64 -6.26
C VAL A 69 -6.63 -5.21 -7.24
N GLU A 70 -6.20 -5.38 -8.49
CA GLU A 70 -7.02 -5.93 -9.55
C GLU A 70 -6.34 -7.14 -10.15
N SER A 71 -7.07 -8.26 -10.21
CA SER A 71 -6.59 -9.50 -10.82
C SER A 71 -6.63 -9.41 -12.34
N SER A 72 -5.99 -10.38 -13.01
CA SER A 72 -6.02 -10.48 -14.47
C SER A 72 -7.43 -10.67 -15.04
N ARG A 73 -8.38 -11.09 -14.21
CA ARG A 73 -9.79 -11.26 -14.59
C ARG A 73 -10.62 -10.01 -14.33
N GLY A 74 -10.01 -8.90 -13.92
CA GLY A 74 -10.71 -7.67 -13.63
C GLY A 74 -11.39 -7.64 -12.27
N LYS A 75 -11.18 -8.64 -11.43
CA LYS A 75 -11.74 -8.68 -10.09
C LYS A 75 -10.89 -7.83 -9.16
N THR A 76 -11.52 -6.90 -8.42
CA THR A 76 -10.83 -6.07 -7.44
C THR A 76 -10.93 -6.68 -6.05
N ASP A 77 -9.91 -6.41 -5.23
CA ASP A 77 -9.85 -6.86 -3.86
C ASP A 77 -9.06 -5.85 -3.03
N PHE A 78 -9.23 -5.91 -1.71
CA PHE A 78 -8.52 -5.04 -0.77
C PHE A 78 -7.64 -5.91 0.12
N ILE A 79 -6.37 -5.59 0.19
CA ILE A 79 -5.42 -6.31 1.03
C ILE A 79 -4.64 -5.33 1.90
N LEU A 80 -4.19 -5.79 3.06
CA LEU A 80 -3.30 -5.01 3.90
C LEU A 80 -1.91 -4.95 3.26
N LEU A 81 -1.28 -3.79 3.30
CA LEU A 81 0.08 -3.64 2.76
C LEU A 81 1.04 -4.64 3.39
N LYS A 82 0.89 -4.90 4.69
CA LYS A 82 1.75 -5.86 5.40
C LYS A 82 1.61 -7.31 4.93
N GLU A 83 0.53 -7.63 4.19
CA GLU A 83 0.30 -8.97 3.65
C GLU A 83 0.98 -9.20 2.30
N VAL A 84 1.55 -8.17 1.72
CA VAL A 84 2.27 -8.28 0.46
C VAL A 84 3.57 -9.05 0.67
N LEU A 85 3.77 -10.10 -0.14
CA LEU A 85 4.94 -10.97 -0.04
C LEU A 85 6.13 -10.46 -0.84
N SER A 86 5.84 -9.71 -1.89
CA SER A 86 6.92 -9.17 -2.73
C SER A 86 6.43 -8.03 -3.61
#